data_3e07ef64f2aa38ce64357ee9eb5f33ec
#
_entry.id   3e07ef64f2aa38ce64357ee9eb5f33ec
#
_cell.length_a   1.000
_cell.length_b   1.000
_cell.length_c   1.000
_cell.angle_alpha   90.00
_cell.angle_beta   90.00
_cell.angle_gamma   90.00
#
_symmetry.space_group_name_H-M   'P 1'
#
loop_
_entity.id
_entity.type
_entity.pdbx_description
1 polymer ?
#
loop_
_entity_poly.entity_id
_entity_poly.type
_entity_poly.pdbx_seq_one_letter_code
_entity_poly.pdbx_strand_id
1 'polypeptide(L)'
;MHLRHFFAFLALVLCHHTHAGNPWKLSLTDPKEKVTLTIDLHEESIEVPEMEMFGPMNGYLGGNIYGVWAVTSFKIKKDKAILRLSNDLGSETQEAELTQTSDSTYTLKLLGSTVVKRAEGRKLHKITSTLKMIRNQD
;
A
#
# COMPACT_ATOMS: atom_id res chain seq x y z
N MET A 1 44.93 23.11 -8.72
CA MET A 1 45.45 22.00 -7.99
C MET A 1 44.56 21.37 -6.95
N HIS A 2 43.93 22.17 -6.18
CA HIS A 2 43.13 21.65 -5.06
C HIS A 2 41.70 21.29 -5.41
N LEU A 3 41.31 21.62 -6.60
CA LEU A 3 39.94 21.42 -7.01
C LEU A 3 39.56 19.99 -7.31
N ARG A 4 40.53 19.16 -7.50
CA ARG A 4 40.29 17.79 -7.93
C ARG A 4 39.51 16.98 -6.91
N HIS A 5 39.61 17.33 -5.67
CA HIS A 5 39.02 16.57 -4.60
C HIS A 5 37.51 16.66 -4.57
N PHE A 6 36.96 17.71 -5.13
CA PHE A 6 35.52 17.89 -5.08
C PHE A 6 34.77 16.97 -5.99
N PHE A 7 35.37 16.59 -7.09
CA PHE A 7 34.65 15.80 -8.07
C PHE A 7 34.37 14.37 -7.62
N ALA A 8 35.31 13.80 -6.92
CA ALA A 8 35.11 12.45 -6.41
C ALA A 8 33.97 12.41 -5.41
N PHE A 9 33.85 13.45 -4.65
CA PHE A 9 32.83 13.52 -3.63
C PHE A 9 31.43 13.61 -4.25
N LEU A 10 31.32 14.37 -5.31
CA LEU A 10 30.05 14.54 -6.00
C LEU A 10 29.53 13.24 -6.59
N ALA A 11 30.43 12.44 -7.11
CA ALA A 11 30.05 11.19 -7.74
C ALA A 11 29.38 10.24 -6.74
N LEU A 12 29.82 10.24 -5.50
CA LEU A 12 29.25 9.37 -4.49
C LEU A 12 27.82 9.71 -4.16
N VAL A 13 27.51 11.00 -4.14
CA VAL A 13 26.15 11.42 -3.81
C VAL A 13 25.17 10.93 -4.85
N LEU A 14 25.55 10.94 -6.11
CA LEU A 14 24.66 10.51 -7.17
C LEU A 14 24.30 9.03 -7.10
N CYS A 15 25.19 8.22 -6.56
CA CYS A 15 24.93 6.79 -6.50
C CYS A 15 23.75 6.42 -5.60
N HIS A 16 23.44 7.25 -4.64
CA HIS A 16 22.36 6.93 -3.72
C HIS A 16 20.99 7.06 -4.33
N HIS A 17 20.86 7.83 -5.36
CA HIS A 17 19.54 8.05 -5.95
C HIS A 17 19.09 6.93 -6.85
N THR A 18 20.00 6.05 -7.26
CA THR A 18 19.65 4.98 -8.16
C THR A 18 18.87 3.85 -7.50
N HIS A 19 18.80 3.87 -6.17
CA HIS A 19 18.12 2.81 -5.44
C HIS A 19 16.72 3.18 -5.02
N ALA A 20 16.24 4.28 -5.51
CA ALA A 20 14.94 4.73 -5.07
C ALA A 20 13.83 3.78 -5.48
N GLY A 21 14.05 2.75 -6.18
CA GLY A 21 13.08 1.74 -6.47
C GLY A 21 11.71 2.32 -6.76
N ASN A 22 10.73 1.48 -6.75
CA ASN A 22 9.36 1.87 -6.99
C ASN A 22 8.57 1.66 -5.72
N PRO A 23 8.43 2.69 -4.87
CA PRO A 23 7.81 2.52 -3.56
C PRO A 23 6.32 2.22 -3.63
N TRP A 24 5.71 2.40 -4.79
CA TRP A 24 4.28 2.22 -4.94
C TRP A 24 3.91 1.01 -5.80
N LYS A 25 4.84 0.09 -6.00
CA LYS A 25 4.58 -1.20 -6.61
C LYS A 25 5.11 -2.27 -5.67
N LEU A 26 4.23 -2.85 -4.85
CA LEU A 26 4.68 -3.76 -3.80
C LEU A 26 3.52 -4.52 -3.20
N SER A 27 3.88 -5.51 -2.40
CA SER A 27 2.93 -6.28 -1.62
C SER A 27 3.35 -6.19 -0.17
N LEU A 28 2.40 -5.88 0.68
CA LEU A 28 2.62 -5.66 2.11
C LEU A 28 1.73 -6.56 2.94
N THR A 29 2.19 -6.91 4.14
CA THR A 29 1.38 -7.68 5.08
C THR A 29 1.58 -7.14 6.48
N ASP A 30 0.46 -7.02 7.22
CA ASP A 30 0.51 -6.82 8.66
C ASP A 30 0.51 -8.22 9.28
N PRO A 31 1.63 -8.66 9.86
CA PRO A 31 1.73 -10.03 10.35
C PRO A 31 0.85 -10.30 11.58
N LYS A 32 0.51 -9.26 12.32
CA LYS A 32 -0.35 -9.41 13.49
C LYS A 32 -1.82 -9.52 13.07
N GLU A 33 -2.26 -8.63 12.22
CA GLU A 33 -3.66 -8.60 11.78
C GLU A 33 -3.92 -9.52 10.60
N LYS A 34 -2.87 -9.96 9.91
CA LYS A 34 -2.93 -10.82 8.72
C LYS A 34 -3.72 -10.17 7.59
N VAL A 35 -3.55 -8.88 7.45
CA VAL A 35 -4.13 -8.09 6.38
C VAL A 35 -3.06 -7.82 5.35
N THR A 36 -3.41 -7.92 4.07
CA THR A 36 -2.47 -7.72 2.97
C THR A 36 -2.92 -6.58 2.09
N LEU A 37 -1.94 -5.86 1.54
CA LEU A 37 -2.18 -4.81 0.56
C LEU A 37 -1.25 -5.05 -0.62
N THR A 38 -1.82 -5.26 -1.80
CA THR A 38 -1.05 -5.42 -3.03
C THR A 38 -1.37 -4.25 -3.93
N ILE A 39 -0.36 -3.49 -4.32
CA ILE A 39 -0.58 -2.29 -5.13
C ILE A 39 0.44 -2.16 -6.24
N ASP A 40 0.01 -1.51 -7.31
CA ASP A 40 0.86 -0.97 -8.36
C ASP A 40 0.22 0.35 -8.76
N LEU A 41 0.70 1.43 -8.19
CA LEU A 41 0.11 2.74 -8.45
C LEU A 41 0.66 3.38 -9.73
N HIS A 42 1.57 2.70 -10.43
CA HIS A 42 2.11 3.19 -11.70
C HIS A 42 1.32 2.66 -12.88
N GLU A 43 0.74 1.48 -12.72
CA GLU A 43 -0.02 0.82 -13.79
C GLU A 43 -1.19 0.04 -13.19
N GLU A 44 -2.25 -0.05 -13.95
CA GLU A 44 -3.36 -0.90 -13.57
C GLU A 44 -3.02 -2.33 -13.97
N SER A 45 -2.18 -2.98 -13.17
CA SER A 45 -1.63 -4.29 -13.48
C SER A 45 -2.06 -5.39 -12.51
N ILE A 46 -2.82 -5.04 -11.47
CA ILE A 46 -3.17 -6.00 -10.42
C ILE A 46 -4.54 -6.58 -10.68
N GLU A 47 -4.59 -7.89 -10.81
CA GLU A 47 -5.87 -8.59 -10.92
C GLU A 47 -6.45 -8.75 -9.52
N VAL A 48 -7.63 -8.18 -9.30
CA VAL A 48 -8.25 -8.15 -7.98
C VAL A 48 -9.17 -9.36 -7.84
N PRO A 49 -8.95 -10.20 -6.82
CA PRO A 49 -9.82 -11.35 -6.58
C PRO A 49 -11.28 -10.91 -6.43
N GLU A 50 -12.19 -11.71 -6.98
CA GLU A 50 -13.63 -11.46 -6.94
C GLU A 50 -14.08 -10.28 -7.81
N MET A 51 -13.14 -9.60 -8.45
CA MET A 51 -13.44 -8.43 -9.29
C MET A 51 -12.78 -8.55 -10.67
N GLU A 52 -12.50 -9.77 -11.11
CA GLU A 52 -11.80 -10.01 -12.36
C GLU A 52 -12.53 -9.41 -13.56
N MET A 53 -13.84 -9.29 -13.48
CA MET A 53 -14.66 -8.73 -14.55
C MET A 53 -14.32 -7.27 -14.86
N PHE A 54 -13.71 -6.56 -13.91
CA PHE A 54 -13.35 -5.17 -14.14
C PHE A 54 -11.96 -5.02 -14.74
N GLY A 55 -11.26 -6.13 -14.98
CA GLY A 55 -9.90 -6.09 -15.49
C GLY A 55 -8.89 -5.68 -14.41
N PRO A 56 -7.62 -5.56 -14.82
CA PRO A 56 -6.57 -5.17 -13.86
C PRO A 56 -6.82 -3.78 -13.28
N MET A 57 -6.46 -3.63 -12.01
CA MET A 57 -6.64 -2.40 -11.26
C MET A 57 -5.32 -1.99 -10.58
N ASN A 58 -5.35 -0.95 -9.76
CA ASN A 58 -4.15 -0.49 -9.07
C ASN A 58 -3.83 -1.27 -7.81
N GLY A 59 -4.73 -2.11 -7.35
CA GLY A 59 -4.44 -2.95 -6.21
C GLY A 59 -5.65 -3.26 -5.36
N TYR A 60 -5.39 -3.91 -4.23
CA TYR A 60 -6.47 -4.27 -3.31
C TYR A 60 -5.96 -4.56 -1.92
N LEU A 61 -6.86 -4.41 -0.97
CA LEU A 61 -6.68 -4.82 0.41
C LEU A 61 -7.43 -6.12 0.61
N GLY A 62 -6.77 -7.10 1.21
CA GLY A 62 -7.36 -8.41 1.44
C GLY A 62 -6.79 -9.07 2.68
N GLY A 63 -6.86 -10.40 2.70
CA GLY A 63 -6.39 -11.17 3.83
C GLY A 63 -7.50 -11.44 4.83
N ASN A 64 -7.17 -11.34 6.11
CA ASN A 64 -8.12 -11.65 7.16
C ASN A 64 -9.11 -10.49 7.40
N ILE A 65 -9.87 -10.16 6.36
CA ILE A 65 -10.94 -9.18 6.41
C ILE A 65 -12.13 -9.74 5.64
N TYR A 66 -13.28 -9.16 5.87
CA TYR A 66 -14.50 -9.57 5.18
C TYR A 66 -14.56 -8.84 3.83
N GLY A 67 -14.55 -9.63 2.74
CA GLY A 67 -14.56 -9.08 1.41
C GLY A 67 -13.19 -8.65 0.90
N VAL A 68 -13.17 -8.16 -0.31
CA VAL A 68 -11.96 -7.65 -0.97
C VAL A 68 -12.20 -6.19 -1.29
N TRP A 69 -11.20 -5.36 -1.02
CA TRP A 69 -11.32 -3.91 -1.19
C TRP A 69 -10.35 -3.44 -2.27
N ALA A 70 -10.89 -3.08 -3.43
CA ALA A 70 -10.06 -2.65 -4.55
C ALA A 70 -9.69 -1.17 -4.43
N VAL A 71 -8.50 -0.84 -4.91
CA VAL A 71 -8.07 0.55 -5.02
C VAL A 71 -8.76 1.15 -6.25
N THR A 72 -9.71 2.04 -6.04
CA THR A 72 -10.45 2.66 -7.13
C THR A 72 -9.89 4.02 -7.54
N SER A 73 -9.16 4.68 -6.65
CA SER A 73 -8.44 5.89 -6.98
C SER A 73 -7.35 6.12 -5.94
N PHE A 74 -6.40 6.97 -6.27
CA PHE A 74 -5.31 7.25 -5.36
C PHE A 74 -4.70 8.62 -5.65
N LYS A 75 -3.94 9.12 -4.69
CA LYS A 75 -3.21 10.37 -4.83
C LYS A 75 -1.89 10.23 -4.11
N ILE A 76 -0.78 10.51 -4.79
CA ILE A 76 0.55 10.39 -4.20
C ILE A 76 1.03 11.77 -3.77
N LYS A 77 1.52 11.86 -2.52
CA LYS A 77 2.09 13.08 -1.96
C LYS A 77 3.38 12.75 -1.25
N LYS A 78 4.52 12.98 -1.90
CA LYS A 78 5.84 12.70 -1.34
C LYS A 78 5.97 11.24 -0.91
N ASP A 79 6.05 10.97 0.38
CA ASP A 79 6.21 9.64 0.93
C ASP A 79 4.89 8.99 1.32
N LYS A 80 3.77 9.59 0.90
CA LYS A 80 2.43 9.09 1.24
C LYS A 80 1.61 8.84 0.00
N ALA A 81 0.71 7.88 0.10
CA ALA A 81 -0.31 7.67 -0.91
C ALA A 81 -1.66 7.61 -0.21
N ILE A 82 -2.60 8.39 -0.69
CA ILE A 82 -3.98 8.35 -0.19
C ILE A 82 -4.74 7.43 -1.14
N LEU A 83 -5.27 6.34 -0.59
CA LEU A 83 -5.98 5.34 -1.38
C LEU A 83 -7.47 5.43 -1.10
N ARG A 84 -8.26 5.26 -2.14
CA ARG A 84 -9.69 5.08 -1.99
C ARG A 84 -10.01 3.63 -2.31
N LEU A 85 -10.59 2.94 -1.36
CA LEU A 85 -10.88 1.52 -1.47
C LEU A 85 -12.39 1.31 -1.54
N SER A 86 -12.82 0.38 -2.38
CA SER A 86 -14.22 0.01 -2.48
C SER A 86 -14.35 -1.49 -2.41
N ASN A 87 -15.32 -1.98 -1.66
CA ASN A 87 -15.46 -3.42 -1.47
C ASN A 87 -16.23 -4.09 -2.61
N ASP A 88 -16.06 -5.40 -2.69
CA ASP A 88 -16.68 -6.21 -3.73
C ASP A 88 -18.14 -6.55 -3.43
N LEU A 89 -18.58 -6.33 -2.19
CA LEU A 89 -19.90 -6.75 -1.75
C LEU A 89 -20.95 -5.66 -1.80
N GLY A 90 -20.55 -4.45 -2.15
CA GLY A 90 -21.51 -3.40 -2.15
C GLY A 90 -20.92 -2.04 -2.41
N SER A 91 -21.52 -1.03 -1.83
CA SER A 91 -21.21 0.36 -2.13
C SER A 91 -20.37 1.05 -1.06
N GLU A 92 -19.74 0.29 -0.19
CA GLU A 92 -18.93 0.88 0.86
C GLU A 92 -17.56 1.30 0.33
N THR A 93 -17.08 2.43 0.81
CA THR A 93 -15.75 2.93 0.48
C THR A 93 -14.99 3.23 1.76
N GLN A 94 -13.68 3.09 1.69
CA GLN A 94 -12.77 3.35 2.79
C GLN A 94 -11.60 4.15 2.26
N GLU A 95 -11.29 5.28 2.86
CA GLU A 95 -10.07 5.97 2.53
C GLU A 95 -8.96 5.53 3.46
N ALA A 96 -7.74 5.49 2.93
CA ALA A 96 -6.59 5.02 3.68
C ALA A 96 -5.35 5.81 3.27
N GLU A 97 -4.47 6.02 4.24
CA GLU A 97 -3.21 6.71 4.00
C GLU A 97 -2.09 5.73 4.20
N LEU A 98 -1.32 5.51 3.15
CA LEU A 98 -0.16 4.63 3.16
C LEU A 98 1.09 5.48 3.25
N THR A 99 1.88 5.30 4.29
CA THR A 99 3.11 6.05 4.52
C THR A 99 4.29 5.09 4.62
N GLN A 100 5.33 5.35 3.86
CA GLN A 100 6.55 4.56 3.96
C GLN A 100 7.33 5.02 5.19
N THR A 101 7.68 4.09 6.06
CA THR A 101 8.42 4.37 7.28
C THR A 101 9.86 3.89 7.22
N SER A 102 10.15 2.94 6.33
CA SER A 102 11.51 2.48 6.04
C SER A 102 11.50 1.78 4.70
N ASP A 103 12.64 1.22 4.28
CA ASP A 103 12.71 0.51 3.01
C ASP A 103 11.76 -0.67 2.94
N SER A 104 11.46 -1.28 4.08
CA SER A 104 10.65 -2.49 4.12
C SER A 104 9.38 -2.34 4.94
N THR A 105 9.12 -1.18 5.53
CA THR A 105 7.95 -1.02 6.39
C THR A 105 7.11 0.18 5.98
N TYR A 106 5.81 0.01 6.18
CA TYR A 106 4.81 1.04 5.86
C TYR A 106 3.76 1.06 6.96
N THR A 107 3.09 2.16 7.10
CA THR A 107 1.92 2.27 7.95
C THR A 107 0.72 2.56 7.07
N LEU A 108 -0.31 1.75 7.21
CA LEU A 108 -1.59 1.97 6.54
C LEU A 108 -2.60 2.43 7.58
N LYS A 109 -3.06 3.66 7.43
CA LYS A 109 -4.01 4.23 8.36
C LYS A 109 -5.35 4.39 7.66
N LEU A 110 -6.38 3.74 8.20
CA LEU A 110 -7.73 3.89 7.68
C LEU A 110 -8.30 5.20 8.18
N LEU A 111 -8.72 6.06 7.26
CA LEU A 111 -9.16 7.41 7.58
C LEU A 111 -10.65 7.48 7.80
N GLY A 112 -11.06 8.40 8.67
CA GLY A 112 -12.47 8.55 9.00
C GLY A 112 -12.98 7.37 9.79
N SER A 113 -14.25 7.03 9.59
CA SER A 113 -14.81 5.82 10.20
C SER A 113 -14.25 4.60 9.52
N THR A 114 -13.79 3.62 10.30
CA THR A 114 -13.35 2.35 9.76
C THR A 114 -14.57 1.53 9.39
N VAL A 115 -14.69 1.19 8.12
CA VAL A 115 -15.78 0.34 7.65
C VAL A 115 -15.30 -1.05 7.22
N VAL A 116 -13.99 -1.26 7.16
CA VAL A 116 -13.42 -2.58 6.89
C VAL A 116 -13.60 -3.45 8.13
N LYS A 117 -14.11 -4.66 7.94
CA LYS A 117 -14.45 -5.53 9.04
C LYS A 117 -13.83 -6.90 8.87
N ARG A 118 -13.84 -7.65 9.95
CA ARG A 118 -13.40 -9.04 10.01
C ARG A 118 -14.50 -9.87 10.62
N ALA A 119 -14.68 -11.07 10.10
CA ALA A 119 -15.63 -12.00 10.68
C ALA A 119 -15.02 -12.68 11.89
N GLU A 120 -15.72 -12.63 13.02
CA GLU A 120 -15.34 -13.34 14.22
C GLU A 120 -16.59 -14.13 14.67
N GLY A 121 -16.56 -15.43 14.34
CA GLY A 121 -17.76 -16.23 14.52
C GLY A 121 -18.84 -15.77 13.56
N ARG A 122 -20.00 -15.41 14.10
CA ARG A 122 -21.14 -14.97 13.30
C ARG A 122 -21.27 -13.45 13.19
N LYS A 123 -20.31 -12.74 13.78
CA LYS A 123 -20.37 -11.29 13.81
C LYS A 123 -19.24 -10.67 13.02
N LEU A 124 -19.49 -9.47 12.54
CA LEU A 124 -18.46 -8.66 11.87
C LEU A 124 -17.99 -7.58 12.83
N HIS A 125 -16.68 -7.46 12.96
CA HIS A 125 -16.07 -6.46 13.82
C HIS A 125 -15.15 -5.58 13.00
N LYS A 126 -15.14 -4.30 13.29
CA LYS A 126 -14.21 -3.37 12.63
C LYS A 126 -12.79 -3.76 12.98
N ILE A 127 -11.91 -3.69 11.99
CA ILE A 127 -10.49 -3.94 12.24
C ILE A 127 -9.84 -2.68 12.83
N THR A 128 -8.60 -2.81 13.31
CA THR A 128 -7.88 -1.66 13.80
C THR A 128 -7.69 -0.64 12.68
N SER A 129 -7.70 0.64 13.03
CA SER A 129 -7.55 1.70 12.04
C SER A 129 -6.11 1.92 11.60
N THR A 130 -5.14 1.36 12.30
CA THR A 130 -3.73 1.51 11.95
C THR A 130 -3.10 0.14 11.80
N LEU A 131 -2.56 -0.10 10.61
CA LEU A 131 -1.93 -1.35 10.27
C LEU A 131 -0.44 -1.11 10.05
N LYS A 132 0.39 -1.93 10.67
CA LYS A 132 1.85 -1.86 10.49
C LYS A 132 2.25 -2.90 9.48
N MET A 133 2.55 -2.45 8.29
CA MET A 133 2.74 -3.31 7.14
C MET A 133 4.23 -3.54 6.88
N ILE A 134 4.54 -4.76 6.49
CA ILE A 134 5.90 -5.16 6.14
C ILE A 134 5.90 -5.62 4.69
N ARG A 135 6.91 -5.20 3.94
CA ARG A 135 7.05 -5.61 2.55
C ARG A 135 7.27 -7.11 2.46
N ASN A 136 6.46 -7.76 1.65
CA ASN A 136 6.63 -9.19 1.41
C ASN A 136 7.89 -9.40 0.56
N GLN A 137 8.61 -10.47 0.84
CA GLN A 137 9.75 -10.83 0.03
C GLN A 137 9.29 -11.70 -1.14
N ASP A 138 9.89 -11.48 -2.28
CA ASP A 138 9.56 -12.25 -3.49
C ASP A 138 10.23 -13.62 -3.48
#